data_49f10af23f85aaa6bf39da33d9cd53e9
#
_entry.id   49f10af23f85aaa6bf39da33d9cd53e9
#
_cell.length_a   1.000
_cell.length_b   1.000
_cell.length_c   1.000
_cell.angle_alpha   90.00
_cell.angle_beta   90.00
_cell.angle_gamma   90.00
#
_symmetry.space_group_name_H-M   'P 1'
#
loop_
_entity.id
_entity.type
_entity.pdbx_description
1 polymer ?
#
loop_
_entity_poly.entity_id
_entity_poly.type
_entity_poly.pdbx_seq_one_letter_code
_entity_poly.pdbx_strand_id
1 'polypeptide(L)'
;VLADPTADEGVALGIGVNPWYGLHDPEAMAYAVVDEAIRNVVAVGADPDRVALLDNFSWGDPRRPSTLGELVAAVDGCCAAARMYSAPFVSGKDSLNNEYIGDDGERHAVPPTLVITAVAHVPDVSHCVTPDLSEPGNVLLLIGATAAEFAGSHLDLVQGAPKLVGTAPAPDPDAPATYRQLHAAIRAGLVEACHDVSEGGLAVALAEMCIAGRLGAMIEELPHADTATALFAESTGRLVVEVEPRRVAAFLKVMENRAQRIGTVDEALVLTIPGVDPIPVGDLADAFNSDAYDTEVPSAEVPA
;
A
#
# COMPACT_ATOMS: atom_id res chain seq x y z
N VAL A 1 13.91 6.37 11.39
CA VAL A 1 15.05 6.13 12.29
C VAL A 1 16.01 7.32 12.17
N LEU A 2 16.49 7.86 13.29
CA LEU A 2 17.55 8.89 13.28
C LEU A 2 18.86 8.30 12.74
N ALA A 3 19.49 8.98 11.81
CA ALA A 3 20.80 8.61 11.29
C ALA A 3 21.93 8.93 12.31
N ASP A 4 21.75 10.04 13.05
CA ASP A 4 22.62 10.49 14.14
C ASP A 4 21.71 10.97 15.28
N PRO A 5 21.92 10.53 16.56
CA PRO A 5 21.10 10.98 17.70
C PRO A 5 21.13 12.49 17.97
N THR A 6 22.08 13.21 17.38
CA THR A 6 22.26 14.66 17.55
C THR A 6 21.75 15.47 16.34
N ALA A 7 21.30 14.80 15.28
CA ALA A 7 20.75 15.43 14.07
C ALA A 7 19.23 15.31 14.02
N ASP A 8 18.61 16.21 13.31
CA ASP A 8 17.17 16.14 13.02
C ASP A 8 16.86 15.27 11.79
N GLU A 9 17.89 14.93 11.01
CA GLU A 9 17.75 14.09 9.82
C GLU A 9 17.59 12.60 10.16
N GLY A 10 16.81 11.90 9.38
CA GLY A 10 16.54 10.48 9.54
C GLY A 10 16.50 9.69 8.23
N VAL A 11 16.23 8.40 8.39
CA VAL A 11 16.01 7.45 7.29
C VAL A 11 14.68 6.76 7.52
N ALA A 12 13.84 6.72 6.49
CA ALA A 12 12.65 5.88 6.43
C ALA A 12 12.94 4.63 5.61
N LEU A 13 12.33 3.52 6.03
CA LEU A 13 12.33 2.25 5.32
C LEU A 13 10.90 1.89 4.99
N GLY A 14 10.64 1.53 3.73
CA GLY A 14 9.34 1.07 3.25
C GLY A 14 9.51 -0.24 2.50
N ILE A 15 8.50 -1.08 2.54
CA ILE A 15 8.47 -2.38 1.86
C ILE A 15 7.24 -2.41 0.97
N GLY A 16 7.38 -3.01 -0.22
CA GLY A 16 6.26 -3.35 -1.09
C GLY A 16 6.38 -4.80 -1.52
N VAL A 17 5.29 -5.56 -1.41
CA VAL A 17 5.23 -6.98 -1.77
C VAL A 17 3.80 -7.43 -2.00
N ASN A 18 3.50 -7.98 -3.18
CA ASN A 18 2.26 -8.70 -3.41
C ASN A 18 2.47 -9.78 -4.50
N PRO A 19 2.77 -11.03 -4.14
CA PRO A 19 3.03 -12.09 -5.10
C PRO A 19 1.79 -12.48 -5.92
N TRP A 20 0.59 -12.22 -5.43
CA TRP A 20 -0.65 -12.58 -6.09
C TRP A 20 -0.90 -11.77 -7.36
N TYR A 21 -0.49 -10.49 -7.38
CA TYR A 21 -0.47 -9.71 -8.63
C TYR A 21 0.43 -10.37 -9.67
N GLY A 22 1.56 -10.95 -9.24
CA GLY A 22 2.54 -11.61 -10.12
C GLY A 22 2.01 -12.86 -10.82
N LEU A 23 1.05 -13.57 -10.22
CA LEU A 23 0.36 -14.69 -10.87
C LEU A 23 -0.53 -14.23 -12.03
N HIS A 24 -0.99 -12.98 -12.01
CA HIS A 24 -1.85 -12.41 -13.04
C HIS A 24 -1.05 -11.59 -14.05
N ASP A 25 -0.23 -10.67 -13.57
CA ASP A 25 0.57 -9.73 -14.38
C ASP A 25 1.86 -9.34 -13.65
N PRO A 26 3.00 -10.00 -13.97
CA PRO A 26 4.28 -9.72 -13.32
C PRO A 26 4.80 -8.30 -13.54
N GLU A 27 4.48 -7.65 -14.66
CA GLU A 27 4.87 -6.27 -14.93
C GLU A 27 4.09 -5.30 -14.03
N ALA A 28 2.77 -5.48 -13.95
CA ALA A 28 1.92 -4.70 -13.05
C ALA A 28 2.29 -4.91 -11.58
N MET A 29 2.56 -6.16 -11.17
CA MET A 29 3.06 -6.46 -9.82
C MET A 29 4.32 -5.66 -9.51
N ALA A 30 5.32 -5.71 -10.37
CA ALA A 30 6.60 -5.03 -10.15
C ALA A 30 6.41 -3.52 -9.98
N TYR A 31 5.52 -2.93 -10.79
CA TYR A 31 5.17 -1.53 -10.64
C TYR A 31 4.48 -1.25 -9.30
N ALA A 32 3.47 -2.04 -8.94
CA ALA A 32 2.67 -1.84 -7.74
C ALA A 32 3.51 -1.93 -6.46
N VAL A 33 4.41 -2.93 -6.36
CA VAL A 33 5.26 -3.09 -5.17
C VAL A 33 6.38 -2.02 -5.08
N VAL A 34 6.83 -1.45 -6.20
CA VAL A 34 7.73 -0.28 -6.19
C VAL A 34 6.98 0.95 -5.69
N ASP A 35 5.76 1.18 -6.21
CA ASP A 35 4.90 2.27 -5.74
C ASP A 35 4.63 2.15 -4.24
N GLU A 36 4.26 0.98 -3.77
CA GLU A 36 3.96 0.71 -2.37
C GLU A 36 5.16 1.01 -1.46
N ALA A 37 6.35 0.51 -1.79
CA ALA A 37 7.56 0.78 -1.01
C ALA A 37 7.85 2.28 -0.91
N ILE A 38 7.69 3.04 -2.02
CA ILE A 38 7.87 4.49 -2.04
C ILE A 38 6.74 5.20 -1.27
N ARG A 39 5.50 4.77 -1.45
CA ARG A 39 4.32 5.33 -0.78
C ARG A 39 4.46 5.21 0.74
N ASN A 40 4.94 4.07 1.24
CA ASN A 40 5.20 3.83 2.65
C ASN A 40 6.18 4.83 3.26
N VAL A 41 7.31 5.11 2.60
CA VAL A 41 8.27 6.09 3.12
C VAL A 41 7.77 7.52 3.02
N VAL A 42 6.96 7.83 2.00
CA VAL A 42 6.34 9.16 1.85
C VAL A 42 5.26 9.39 2.89
N ALA A 43 4.48 8.37 3.24
CA ALA A 43 3.42 8.45 4.24
C ALA A 43 3.94 8.93 5.60
N VAL A 44 5.17 8.60 5.96
CA VAL A 44 5.80 9.06 7.22
C VAL A 44 6.57 10.39 7.07
N GLY A 45 6.61 10.97 5.87
CA GLY A 45 7.22 12.29 5.64
C GLY A 45 8.59 12.28 4.99
N ALA A 46 9.08 11.14 4.46
CA ALA A 46 10.35 11.11 3.72
C ALA A 46 10.28 11.90 2.40
N ASP A 47 11.44 12.33 1.92
CA ASP A 47 11.58 13.07 0.68
C ASP A 47 11.50 12.11 -0.54
N PRO A 48 10.44 12.18 -1.37
CA PRO A 48 10.27 11.29 -2.51
C PRO A 48 11.32 11.48 -3.61
N ASP A 49 12.05 12.59 -3.63
CA ASP A 49 13.14 12.83 -4.57
C ASP A 49 14.50 12.28 -4.07
N ARG A 50 14.53 11.70 -2.86
CA ARG A 50 15.73 11.11 -2.25
C ARG A 50 15.47 9.68 -1.78
N VAL A 51 15.02 8.84 -2.70
CA VAL A 51 14.73 7.42 -2.49
C VAL A 51 15.72 6.57 -3.25
N ALA A 52 16.21 5.51 -2.61
CA ALA A 52 16.95 4.41 -3.23
C ALA A 52 16.18 3.09 -3.02
N LEU A 53 16.23 2.22 -4.02
CA LEU A 53 15.49 0.95 -4.04
C LEU A 53 16.45 -0.24 -3.95
N LEU A 54 15.97 -1.30 -3.31
CA LEU A 54 16.57 -2.63 -3.31
C LEU A 54 15.50 -3.62 -3.77
N ASP A 55 15.86 -4.54 -4.65
CA ASP A 55 14.98 -5.64 -5.06
C ASP A 55 15.36 -6.96 -4.38
N ASN A 56 14.38 -7.86 -4.30
CA ASN A 56 14.58 -9.25 -3.94
C ASN A 56 13.61 -10.10 -4.76
N PHE A 57 14.11 -10.67 -5.85
CA PHE A 57 13.37 -11.60 -6.69
C PHE A 57 13.39 -13.00 -6.11
N SER A 58 12.23 -13.65 -6.07
CA SER A 58 12.06 -15.06 -5.70
C SER A 58 11.20 -15.73 -6.76
N TRP A 59 11.82 -16.57 -7.60
CA TRP A 59 11.23 -17.13 -8.82
C TRP A 59 11.49 -18.62 -8.97
N GLY A 60 10.67 -19.30 -9.78
CA GLY A 60 10.89 -20.66 -10.24
C GLY A 60 12.10 -20.80 -11.19
N ASP A 61 12.20 -21.95 -11.86
CA ASP A 61 13.33 -22.27 -12.78
C ASP A 61 13.28 -21.40 -14.07
N PRO A 62 14.20 -20.43 -14.26
CA PRO A 62 14.22 -19.54 -15.41
C PRO A 62 14.59 -20.23 -16.72
N ARG A 63 14.95 -21.51 -16.70
CA ARG A 63 15.16 -22.31 -17.94
C ARG A 63 13.84 -22.65 -18.60
N ARG A 64 12.71 -22.50 -17.92
CA ARG A 64 11.39 -22.61 -18.51
C ARG A 64 11.02 -21.28 -19.21
N PRO A 65 10.63 -21.30 -20.49
CA PRO A 65 10.33 -20.08 -21.24
C PRO A 65 9.24 -19.21 -20.61
N SER A 66 8.20 -19.80 -20.02
CA SER A 66 7.14 -19.06 -19.30
C SER A 66 7.72 -18.31 -18.11
N THR A 67 8.41 -19.01 -17.20
CA THR A 67 9.02 -18.44 -16.00
C THR A 67 10.04 -17.33 -16.33
N LEU A 68 10.84 -17.53 -17.39
CA LEU A 68 11.74 -16.48 -17.88
C LEU A 68 10.97 -15.28 -18.44
N GLY A 69 9.87 -15.51 -19.15
CA GLY A 69 9.02 -14.43 -19.68
C GLY A 69 8.43 -13.57 -18.57
N GLU A 70 7.92 -14.21 -17.53
CA GLU A 70 7.40 -13.55 -16.32
C GLU A 70 8.49 -12.71 -15.62
N LEU A 71 9.69 -13.27 -15.45
CA LEU A 71 10.83 -12.57 -14.85
C LEU A 71 11.22 -11.34 -15.68
N VAL A 72 11.25 -11.46 -17.01
CA VAL A 72 11.55 -10.32 -17.90
C VAL A 72 10.50 -9.24 -17.77
N ALA A 73 9.20 -9.59 -17.75
CA ALA A 73 8.11 -8.65 -17.58
C ALA A 73 8.22 -7.90 -16.23
N ALA A 74 8.52 -8.61 -15.13
CA ALA A 74 8.75 -8.00 -13.82
C ALA A 74 9.95 -7.03 -13.83
N VAL A 75 11.04 -7.38 -14.49
CA VAL A 75 12.21 -6.48 -14.63
C VAL A 75 11.85 -5.24 -15.45
N ASP A 76 11.06 -5.37 -16.52
CA ASP A 76 10.59 -4.24 -17.32
C ASP A 76 9.70 -3.31 -16.46
N GLY A 77 8.80 -3.86 -15.65
CA GLY A 77 8.00 -3.11 -14.68
C GLY A 77 8.86 -2.36 -13.65
N CYS A 78 9.87 -3.01 -13.06
CA CYS A 78 10.85 -2.36 -12.17
C CYS A 78 11.55 -1.18 -12.87
N CYS A 79 12.01 -1.38 -14.10
CA CYS A 79 12.68 -0.35 -14.88
C CYS A 79 11.75 0.84 -15.18
N ALA A 80 10.49 0.58 -15.50
CA ALA A 80 9.49 1.60 -15.77
C ALA A 80 9.20 2.41 -14.50
N ALA A 81 8.95 1.74 -13.36
CA ALA A 81 8.69 2.36 -12.07
C ALA A 81 9.90 3.19 -11.59
N ALA A 82 11.12 2.64 -11.65
CA ALA A 82 12.33 3.36 -11.25
C ALA A 82 12.52 4.68 -12.02
N ARG A 83 12.22 4.67 -13.33
CA ARG A 83 12.25 5.89 -14.15
C ARG A 83 11.16 6.87 -13.78
N MET A 84 9.95 6.37 -13.56
CA MET A 84 8.79 7.20 -13.23
C MET A 84 8.99 7.94 -11.90
N TYR A 85 9.47 7.24 -10.87
CA TYR A 85 9.75 7.82 -9.56
C TYR A 85 11.12 8.47 -9.44
N SER A 86 11.99 8.33 -10.46
CA SER A 86 13.40 8.76 -10.39
C SER A 86 14.14 8.13 -9.21
N ALA A 87 13.76 6.93 -8.82
CA ALA A 87 14.30 6.18 -7.68
C ALA A 87 15.21 5.04 -8.20
N PRO A 88 16.55 5.12 -8.04
CA PRO A 88 17.46 4.12 -8.56
C PRO A 88 17.47 2.85 -7.70
N PHE A 89 17.56 1.69 -8.35
CA PHE A 89 18.00 0.46 -7.69
C PHE A 89 19.49 0.54 -7.38
N VAL A 90 19.86 0.39 -6.11
CA VAL A 90 21.25 0.50 -5.64
C VAL A 90 21.83 -0.84 -5.17
N SER A 91 20.97 -1.80 -4.91
CA SER A 91 21.31 -3.18 -4.54
C SER A 91 20.16 -4.09 -4.89
N GLY A 92 20.40 -5.39 -4.89
CA GLY A 92 19.37 -6.38 -5.12
C GLY A 92 19.87 -7.79 -4.84
N LYS A 93 18.94 -8.75 -4.84
CA LYS A 93 19.22 -10.16 -4.59
C LYS A 93 18.22 -11.02 -5.36
N ASP A 94 18.72 -11.97 -6.12
CA ASP A 94 17.91 -12.91 -6.88
C ASP A 94 17.96 -14.31 -6.25
N SER A 95 16.79 -14.93 -6.12
CA SER A 95 16.63 -16.33 -5.80
C SER A 95 15.85 -17.00 -6.92
N LEU A 96 16.56 -17.59 -7.85
CA LEU A 96 15.98 -18.31 -8.97
C LEU A 96 16.00 -19.81 -8.68
N ASN A 97 15.04 -20.53 -9.26
CA ASN A 97 14.89 -21.98 -9.02
C ASN A 97 14.33 -22.32 -7.63
N ASN A 98 13.51 -21.43 -7.06
CA ASN A 98 12.79 -21.65 -5.82
C ASN A 98 11.61 -22.59 -6.06
N GLU A 99 11.88 -23.89 -5.91
CA GLU A 99 10.93 -24.97 -6.19
C GLU A 99 11.03 -26.04 -5.10
N TYR A 100 9.92 -26.70 -4.85
CA TYR A 100 9.86 -27.88 -3.99
C TYR A 100 9.18 -29.04 -4.72
N ILE A 101 9.37 -30.25 -4.22
CA ILE A 101 8.66 -31.42 -4.69
C ILE A 101 7.49 -31.65 -3.74
N GLY A 102 6.27 -31.59 -4.28
CA GLY A 102 5.05 -31.82 -3.52
C GLY A 102 4.84 -33.30 -3.18
N ASP A 103 3.83 -33.59 -2.38
CA ASP A 103 3.41 -34.97 -2.03
C ASP A 103 2.91 -35.75 -3.26
N ASP A 104 2.52 -35.04 -4.32
CA ASP A 104 2.16 -35.59 -5.63
C ASP A 104 3.38 -36.03 -6.46
N GLY A 105 4.60 -35.73 -6.00
CA GLY A 105 5.85 -36.02 -6.70
C GLY A 105 6.20 -35.00 -7.79
N GLU A 106 5.38 -33.97 -7.99
CA GLU A 106 5.60 -32.91 -8.98
C GLU A 106 6.41 -31.76 -8.39
N ARG A 107 7.02 -30.96 -9.29
CA ARG A 107 7.73 -29.73 -8.92
C ARG A 107 6.80 -28.55 -8.89
N HIS A 108 6.72 -27.89 -7.76
CA HIS A 108 5.97 -26.68 -7.54
C HIS A 108 6.91 -25.50 -7.36
N ALA A 109 6.76 -24.48 -8.18
CA ALA A 109 7.46 -23.22 -8.01
C ALA A 109 6.75 -22.34 -6.96
N VAL A 110 7.51 -21.51 -6.26
CA VAL A 110 6.91 -20.41 -5.52
C VAL A 110 6.22 -19.44 -6.49
N PRO A 111 5.14 -18.77 -6.08
CA PRO A 111 4.57 -17.68 -6.87
C PRO A 111 5.65 -16.66 -7.26
N PRO A 112 5.55 -16.03 -8.45
CA PRO A 112 6.41 -14.92 -8.81
C PRO A 112 6.39 -13.85 -7.73
N THR A 113 7.48 -13.71 -6.97
CA THR A 113 7.52 -12.84 -5.80
C THR A 113 8.64 -11.82 -5.96
N LEU A 114 8.27 -10.55 -5.82
CA LEU A 114 9.19 -9.43 -5.78
C LEU A 114 8.97 -8.66 -4.49
N VAL A 115 10.01 -8.54 -3.68
CA VAL A 115 10.01 -7.69 -2.49
C VAL A 115 10.88 -6.48 -2.79
N ILE A 116 10.30 -5.30 -2.74
CA ILE A 116 11.01 -4.03 -2.88
C ILE A 116 11.19 -3.40 -1.50
N THR A 117 12.40 -2.94 -1.24
CA THR A 117 12.68 -2.10 -0.09
C THR A 117 13.07 -0.71 -0.59
N ALA A 118 12.34 0.31 -0.15
CA ALA A 118 12.72 1.71 -0.32
C ALA A 118 13.48 2.21 0.90
N VAL A 119 14.57 2.90 0.67
CA VAL A 119 15.35 3.64 1.68
C VAL A 119 15.29 5.10 1.30
N ALA A 120 14.71 5.93 2.14
CA ALA A 120 14.48 7.33 1.84
C ALA A 120 15.01 8.26 2.93
N HIS A 121 15.44 9.43 2.52
CA HIS A 121 15.91 10.48 3.43
C HIS A 121 14.71 11.21 4.07
N VAL A 122 14.77 11.39 5.37
CA VAL A 122 13.84 12.23 6.14
C VAL A 122 14.59 13.49 6.54
N PRO A 123 14.23 14.65 5.97
CA PRO A 123 14.97 15.90 6.22
C PRO A 123 14.89 16.40 7.66
N ASP A 124 13.78 16.11 8.35
CA ASP A 124 13.55 16.50 9.74
C ASP A 124 12.51 15.55 10.35
N VAL A 125 12.93 14.73 11.30
CA VAL A 125 12.09 13.71 11.95
C VAL A 125 11.02 14.32 12.86
N SER A 126 11.14 15.58 13.26
CA SER A 126 10.14 16.26 14.05
C SER A 126 8.84 16.54 13.28
N HIS A 127 8.89 16.46 11.95
CA HIS A 127 7.74 16.59 11.06
C HIS A 127 7.15 15.25 10.64
N CYS A 128 7.74 14.13 11.05
CA CYS A 128 7.18 12.81 10.73
C CYS A 128 5.79 12.64 11.34
N VAL A 129 4.93 11.96 10.59
CA VAL A 129 3.59 11.56 11.03
C VAL A 129 3.49 10.04 11.11
N THR A 130 2.52 9.55 11.86
CA THR A 130 2.19 8.13 12.03
C THR A 130 0.80 7.85 11.47
N PRO A 131 0.37 6.58 11.34
CA PRO A 131 -0.98 6.26 10.90
C PRO A 131 -2.05 6.47 12.01
N ASP A 132 -1.65 6.69 13.27
CA ASP A 132 -2.57 6.80 14.40
C ASP A 132 -3.51 7.99 14.24
N LEU A 133 -4.83 7.78 14.25
CA LEU A 133 -5.78 8.89 14.34
C LEU A 133 -5.53 9.70 15.62
N SER A 134 -5.51 11.03 15.50
CA SER A 134 -5.01 11.90 16.56
C SER A 134 -6.07 12.63 17.36
N GLU A 135 -7.10 13.20 16.69
CA GLU A 135 -8.04 14.10 17.38
C GLU A 135 -9.46 14.01 16.78
N PRO A 136 -10.50 13.78 17.63
CA PRO A 136 -11.89 13.82 17.17
C PRO A 136 -12.25 15.15 16.50
N GLY A 137 -12.99 15.08 15.40
CA GLY A 137 -13.40 16.23 14.61
C GLY A 137 -12.42 16.61 13.49
N ASN A 138 -11.23 16.02 13.45
CA ASN A 138 -10.32 16.14 12.31
C ASN A 138 -10.93 15.51 11.05
N VAL A 139 -10.54 16.04 9.90
CA VAL A 139 -11.07 15.65 8.58
C VAL A 139 -10.21 14.55 7.98
N LEU A 140 -10.85 13.48 7.51
CA LEU A 140 -10.22 12.43 6.74
C LEU A 140 -10.34 12.72 5.25
N LEU A 141 -9.19 12.71 4.55
CA LEU A 141 -9.15 12.87 3.11
C LEU A 141 -8.43 11.68 2.46
N LEU A 142 -8.95 11.23 1.31
CA LEU A 142 -8.33 10.24 0.46
C LEU A 142 -7.57 10.95 -0.67
N ILE A 143 -6.33 10.59 -0.85
CA ILE A 143 -5.45 10.98 -1.96
C ILE A 143 -5.46 9.85 -3.00
N GLY A 144 -5.38 10.20 -4.28
CA GLY A 144 -5.32 9.24 -5.38
C GLY A 144 -6.69 8.76 -5.88
N ALA A 145 -6.69 8.06 -7.01
CA ALA A 145 -7.90 7.58 -7.67
C ALA A 145 -8.19 6.12 -7.30
N THR A 146 -9.48 5.77 -7.25
CA THR A 146 -9.95 4.40 -6.98
C THR A 146 -10.51 3.80 -8.27
N ALA A 147 -10.05 2.62 -8.65
CA ALA A 147 -10.50 1.87 -9.82
C ALA A 147 -10.85 0.42 -9.45
N ALA A 148 -11.66 -0.24 -10.28
CA ALA A 148 -12.06 -1.64 -10.06
C ALA A 148 -10.93 -2.60 -10.46
N GLU A 149 -9.92 -2.74 -9.62
CA GLU A 149 -8.71 -3.53 -9.83
C GLU A 149 -8.61 -4.58 -8.72
N PHE A 150 -8.98 -5.82 -9.02
CA PHE A 150 -9.13 -6.88 -8.02
C PHE A 150 -8.30 -8.13 -8.29
N ALA A 151 -7.69 -8.27 -9.47
CA ALA A 151 -6.93 -9.48 -9.80
C ALA A 151 -5.69 -9.60 -8.90
N GLY A 152 -5.69 -10.61 -8.03
CA GLY A 152 -4.66 -10.83 -7.03
C GLY A 152 -4.74 -9.94 -5.79
N SER A 153 -5.86 -9.21 -5.61
CA SER A 153 -6.09 -8.42 -4.38
C SER A 153 -6.42 -9.32 -3.19
N HIS A 154 -6.31 -8.79 -1.98
CA HIS A 154 -6.70 -9.50 -0.75
C HIS A 154 -8.19 -9.82 -0.72
N LEU A 155 -9.05 -8.99 -1.35
CA LEU A 155 -10.46 -9.35 -1.51
C LEU A 155 -10.62 -10.62 -2.37
N ASP A 156 -9.86 -10.76 -3.45
CA ASP A 156 -9.90 -11.96 -4.30
C ASP A 156 -9.45 -13.21 -3.52
N LEU A 157 -8.44 -13.06 -2.65
CA LEU A 157 -7.94 -14.14 -1.79
C LEU A 157 -8.97 -14.61 -0.75
N VAL A 158 -9.63 -13.68 -0.03
CA VAL A 158 -10.59 -14.05 1.03
C VAL A 158 -11.91 -14.60 0.50
N GLN A 159 -12.22 -14.39 -0.79
CA GLN A 159 -13.39 -14.95 -1.44
C GLN A 159 -13.21 -16.41 -1.89
N GLY A 160 -12.07 -17.01 -1.65
CA GLY A 160 -11.69 -18.36 -2.05
C GLY A 160 -10.44 -18.37 -2.92
N ALA A 161 -10.24 -19.41 -3.73
CA ALA A 161 -9.08 -19.43 -4.63
C ALA A 161 -9.07 -18.18 -5.53
N PRO A 162 -7.92 -17.50 -5.66
CA PRO A 162 -7.85 -16.29 -6.45
C PRO A 162 -8.33 -16.57 -7.86
N LYS A 163 -9.40 -15.90 -8.24
CA LYS A 163 -10.02 -16.06 -9.58
C LYS A 163 -9.21 -15.36 -10.64
N LEU A 164 -8.30 -14.47 -10.24
CA LEU A 164 -7.47 -13.63 -11.10
C LEU A 164 -8.32 -12.95 -12.21
N VAL A 165 -9.56 -12.58 -11.85
CA VAL A 165 -10.51 -11.95 -12.76
C VAL A 165 -10.39 -10.45 -12.65
N GLY A 166 -10.33 -9.79 -13.79
CA GLY A 166 -10.15 -8.34 -13.86
C GLY A 166 -8.71 -7.96 -14.15
N THR A 167 -8.29 -6.81 -13.65
CA THR A 167 -6.95 -6.25 -13.85
C THR A 167 -6.22 -6.16 -12.52
N ALA A 168 -4.92 -6.37 -12.53
CA ALA A 168 -4.04 -5.96 -11.44
C ALA A 168 -3.97 -4.43 -11.36
N PRO A 169 -3.58 -3.86 -10.19
CA PRO A 169 -3.47 -2.42 -10.05
C PRO A 169 -2.57 -1.78 -11.10
N ALA A 170 -3.09 -0.75 -11.76
CA ALA A 170 -2.37 -0.03 -12.81
C ALA A 170 -1.47 1.06 -12.23
N PRO A 171 -0.39 1.45 -12.96
CA PRO A 171 0.41 2.61 -12.63
C PRO A 171 -0.42 3.91 -12.55
N ASP A 172 -0.25 4.68 -11.46
CA ASP A 172 -0.76 6.05 -11.40
C ASP A 172 0.31 7.05 -11.87
N PRO A 173 0.20 7.63 -13.08
CA PRO A 173 1.19 8.55 -13.61
C PRO A 173 1.31 9.86 -12.80
N ASP A 174 0.32 10.19 -12.00
CA ASP A 174 0.31 11.37 -11.15
C ASP A 174 0.97 11.15 -9.78
N ALA A 175 1.17 9.90 -9.37
CA ALA A 175 1.71 9.54 -8.05
C ALA A 175 3.03 10.27 -7.70
N PRO A 176 4.04 10.40 -8.60
CA PRO A 176 5.28 11.12 -8.26
C PRO A 176 5.05 12.59 -7.89
N ALA A 177 4.13 13.27 -8.57
CA ALA A 177 3.78 14.66 -8.26
C ALA A 177 2.98 14.75 -6.96
N THR A 178 2.05 13.83 -6.77
CA THR A 178 1.22 13.71 -5.56
C THR A 178 2.07 13.47 -4.32
N TYR A 179 3.09 12.61 -4.41
CA TYR A 179 3.99 12.32 -3.29
C TYR A 179 4.85 13.53 -2.91
N ARG A 180 5.33 14.33 -3.88
CA ARG A 180 6.02 15.60 -3.59
C ARG A 180 5.10 16.61 -2.89
N GLN A 181 3.85 16.68 -3.31
CA GLN A 181 2.86 17.57 -2.68
C GLN A 181 2.54 17.12 -1.25
N LEU A 182 2.36 15.81 -1.03
CA LEU A 182 2.13 15.26 0.31
C LEU A 182 3.32 15.51 1.23
N HIS A 183 4.55 15.23 0.77
CA HIS A 183 5.76 15.56 1.51
C HIS A 183 5.82 17.04 1.90
N ALA A 184 5.51 17.94 0.96
CA ALA A 184 5.46 19.38 1.25
C ALA A 184 4.37 19.75 2.27
N ALA A 185 3.21 19.09 2.23
CA ALA A 185 2.13 19.28 3.19
C ALA A 185 2.51 18.79 4.59
N ILE A 186 3.14 17.63 4.71
CA ILE A 186 3.65 17.08 5.98
C ILE A 186 4.69 18.03 6.56
N ARG A 187 5.67 18.46 5.79
CA ARG A 187 6.70 19.42 6.24
C ARG A 187 6.13 20.78 6.65
N ALA A 188 5.01 21.17 6.08
CA ALA A 188 4.30 22.40 6.47
C ALA A 188 3.45 22.23 7.73
N GLY A 189 3.41 21.04 8.35
CA GLY A 189 2.58 20.73 9.51
C GLY A 189 1.09 20.78 9.20
N LEU A 190 0.69 20.40 7.99
CA LEU A 190 -0.71 20.39 7.58
C LEU A 190 -1.39 19.03 7.77
N VAL A 191 -0.63 17.98 8.05
CA VAL A 191 -1.08 16.59 8.20
C VAL A 191 -0.84 16.16 9.63
N GLU A 192 -1.83 15.54 10.28
CA GLU A 192 -1.74 15.02 11.64
C GLU A 192 -1.43 13.52 11.63
N ALA A 193 -2.06 12.76 10.72
CA ALA A 193 -1.79 11.34 10.49
C ALA A 193 -1.85 11.01 9.00
N CYS A 194 -1.11 9.98 8.58
CA CYS A 194 -1.11 9.51 7.21
C CYS A 194 -0.88 8.01 7.16
N HIS A 195 -1.66 7.32 6.32
CA HIS A 195 -1.52 5.89 6.04
C HIS A 195 -1.61 5.64 4.53
N ASP A 196 -0.80 4.73 4.01
CA ASP A 196 -0.96 4.24 2.65
C ASP A 196 -2.20 3.33 2.54
N VAL A 197 -2.78 3.27 1.35
CA VAL A 197 -3.87 2.35 1.04
C VAL A 197 -3.29 1.23 0.18
N SER A 198 -2.97 0.11 0.81
CA SER A 198 -2.33 -1.07 0.22
C SER A 198 -3.25 -2.30 0.32
N GLU A 199 -2.81 -3.40 0.85
CA GLU A 199 -3.58 -4.65 0.96
C GLU A 199 -4.90 -4.46 1.70
N GLY A 200 -5.97 -4.99 1.11
CA GLY A 200 -7.33 -4.85 1.65
C GLY A 200 -7.97 -3.48 1.42
N GLY A 201 -7.26 -2.57 0.75
CA GLY A 201 -7.77 -1.28 0.29
C GLY A 201 -8.11 -0.28 1.40
N LEU A 202 -9.04 0.64 1.09
CA LEU A 202 -9.42 1.73 1.99
C LEU A 202 -10.01 1.23 3.32
N ALA A 203 -10.75 0.11 3.30
CA ALA A 203 -11.38 -0.43 4.50
C ALA A 203 -10.35 -0.85 5.55
N VAL A 204 -9.28 -1.52 5.11
CA VAL A 204 -8.20 -1.97 6.00
C VAL A 204 -7.39 -0.77 6.49
N ALA A 205 -6.99 0.15 5.63
CA ALA A 205 -6.25 1.35 6.03
C ALA A 205 -7.02 2.17 7.09
N LEU A 206 -8.33 2.37 6.92
CA LEU A 206 -9.16 3.05 7.92
C LEU A 206 -9.25 2.27 9.25
N ALA A 207 -9.38 0.93 9.18
CA ALA A 207 -9.41 0.08 10.35
C ALA A 207 -8.10 0.20 11.15
N GLU A 208 -6.96 0.11 10.48
CA GLU A 208 -5.63 0.22 11.09
C GLU A 208 -5.40 1.59 11.73
N MET A 209 -5.80 2.67 11.05
CA MET A 209 -5.75 4.02 11.62
C MET A 209 -6.61 4.15 12.89
N CYS A 210 -7.82 3.56 12.88
CA CYS A 210 -8.70 3.55 14.05
C CYS A 210 -8.12 2.73 15.22
N ILE A 211 -7.55 1.54 14.94
CA ILE A 211 -6.92 0.67 15.93
C ILE A 211 -5.73 1.38 16.57
N ALA A 212 -4.84 1.95 15.76
CA ALA A 212 -3.63 2.61 16.21
C ALA A 212 -3.95 3.84 17.06
N GLY A 213 -4.86 4.70 16.61
CA GLY A 213 -5.27 5.92 17.32
C GLY A 213 -6.24 5.69 18.50
N ARG A 214 -6.85 4.51 18.57
CA ARG A 214 -7.94 4.21 19.54
C ARG A 214 -9.05 5.23 19.45
N LEU A 215 -9.42 5.60 18.23
CA LEU A 215 -10.50 6.50 17.88
C LEU A 215 -11.38 5.84 16.82
N GLY A 216 -12.59 6.31 16.64
CA GLY A 216 -13.45 5.91 15.54
C GLY A 216 -13.29 6.82 14.34
N ALA A 217 -13.99 6.45 13.27
CA ALA A 217 -14.10 7.28 12.08
C ALA A 217 -15.53 7.21 11.53
N MET A 218 -16.03 8.35 11.08
CA MET A 218 -17.30 8.46 10.37
C MET A 218 -17.01 8.78 8.91
N ILE A 219 -17.17 7.80 8.03
CA ILE A 219 -17.03 7.99 6.59
C ILE A 219 -18.38 8.48 6.05
N GLU A 220 -18.36 9.59 5.33
CA GLU A 220 -19.54 10.29 4.79
C GLU A 220 -19.68 10.05 3.29
N GLU A 221 -18.54 9.95 2.57
CA GLU A 221 -18.50 9.78 1.11
C GLU A 221 -17.55 8.64 0.73
N LEU A 222 -18.00 7.78 -0.17
CA LEU A 222 -17.17 6.73 -0.76
C LEU A 222 -16.53 7.22 -2.07
N PRO A 223 -15.28 6.82 -2.37
CA PRO A 223 -14.56 7.27 -3.56
C PRO A 223 -15.08 6.64 -4.87
N HIS A 224 -15.98 5.68 -4.80
CA HIS A 224 -16.57 5.00 -5.95
C HIS A 224 -18.03 4.62 -5.68
N ALA A 225 -18.86 4.56 -6.75
CA ALA A 225 -20.28 4.22 -6.63
C ALA A 225 -20.52 2.76 -6.21
N ASP A 226 -19.65 1.84 -6.65
CA ASP A 226 -19.65 0.46 -6.19
C ASP A 226 -18.90 0.37 -4.87
N THR A 227 -19.60 -0.13 -3.84
CA THR A 227 -19.05 -0.19 -2.46
C THR A 227 -17.85 -1.12 -2.35
N ALA A 228 -17.84 -2.26 -3.06
CA ALA A 228 -16.70 -3.18 -3.02
C ALA A 228 -15.45 -2.52 -3.64
N THR A 229 -15.61 -1.83 -4.76
CA THR A 229 -14.52 -1.04 -5.38
C THR A 229 -14.05 0.08 -4.45
N ALA A 230 -14.96 0.81 -3.84
CA ALA A 230 -14.62 1.91 -2.93
C ALA A 230 -13.75 1.46 -1.76
N LEU A 231 -14.09 0.31 -1.16
CA LEU A 231 -13.52 -0.16 0.08
C LEU A 231 -12.31 -1.08 -0.10
N PHE A 232 -12.33 -1.96 -1.11
CA PHE A 232 -11.41 -3.08 -1.21
C PHE A 232 -10.53 -3.07 -2.46
N ALA A 233 -10.71 -2.12 -3.40
CA ALA A 233 -9.74 -1.98 -4.48
C ALA A 233 -8.37 -1.58 -3.91
N GLU A 234 -7.30 -2.10 -4.52
CA GLU A 234 -5.91 -1.89 -4.11
C GLU A 234 -5.15 -1.03 -5.13
N SER A 235 -5.85 -0.05 -5.75
CA SER A 235 -5.25 0.85 -6.74
C SER A 235 -4.04 1.59 -6.18
N THR A 236 -2.98 1.72 -6.98
CA THR A 236 -1.73 2.38 -6.60
C THR A 236 -1.90 3.88 -6.30
N GLY A 237 -0.91 4.50 -5.67
CA GLY A 237 -0.87 5.96 -5.48
C GLY A 237 -1.81 6.51 -4.41
N ARG A 238 -2.51 5.66 -3.63
CA ARG A 238 -3.52 6.12 -2.67
C ARG A 238 -3.00 6.21 -1.23
N LEU A 239 -3.43 7.26 -0.52
CA LEU A 239 -3.17 7.45 0.92
C LEU A 239 -4.40 8.07 1.60
N VAL A 240 -4.59 7.75 2.88
CA VAL A 240 -5.52 8.44 3.77
C VAL A 240 -4.74 9.40 4.63
N VAL A 241 -5.23 10.63 4.76
CA VAL A 241 -4.64 11.64 5.65
C VAL A 241 -5.67 12.21 6.61
N GLU A 242 -5.22 12.50 7.84
CA GLU A 242 -5.96 13.26 8.83
C GLU A 242 -5.47 14.70 8.83
N VAL A 243 -6.39 15.65 8.76
CA VAL A 243 -6.10 17.09 8.69
C VAL A 243 -7.00 17.85 9.63
N GLU A 244 -6.44 18.74 10.44
CA GLU A 244 -7.20 19.65 11.30
C GLU A 244 -8.16 20.52 10.47
N PRO A 245 -9.44 20.73 10.87
CA PRO A 245 -10.44 21.45 10.08
C PRO A 245 -9.98 22.82 9.56
N ARG A 246 -9.25 23.57 10.38
CA ARG A 246 -8.73 24.91 10.00
C ARG A 246 -7.62 24.85 8.95
N ARG A 247 -6.95 23.71 8.78
CA ARG A 247 -5.84 23.51 7.83
C ARG A 247 -6.28 22.89 6.51
N VAL A 248 -7.50 22.36 6.40
CA VAL A 248 -8.00 21.66 5.21
C VAL A 248 -7.87 22.49 3.93
N ALA A 249 -8.23 23.78 3.99
CA ALA A 249 -8.12 24.64 2.81
C ALA A 249 -6.68 24.85 2.35
N ALA A 250 -5.73 24.95 3.28
CA ALA A 250 -4.30 25.05 2.97
C ALA A 250 -3.76 23.74 2.43
N PHE A 251 -4.16 22.59 3.02
CA PHE A 251 -3.82 21.26 2.55
C PHE A 251 -4.29 21.02 1.11
N LEU A 252 -5.59 21.25 0.83
CA LEU A 252 -6.15 21.08 -0.53
C LEU A 252 -5.46 21.97 -1.56
N LYS A 253 -5.02 23.17 -1.17
CA LYS A 253 -4.24 24.04 -2.06
C LYS A 253 -2.87 23.45 -2.39
N VAL A 254 -2.16 22.84 -1.42
CA VAL A 254 -0.87 22.18 -1.65
C VAL A 254 -1.07 20.94 -2.52
N MET A 255 -2.15 20.19 -2.27
CA MET A 255 -2.48 18.99 -3.05
C MET A 255 -3.08 19.29 -4.42
N GLU A 256 -3.27 20.57 -4.80
CA GLU A 256 -3.88 20.97 -6.07
C GLU A 256 -5.21 20.23 -6.35
N ASN A 257 -6.03 20.06 -5.30
CA ASN A 257 -7.28 19.29 -5.30
C ASN A 257 -7.17 17.81 -5.68
N ARG A 258 -6.01 17.18 -5.46
CA ARG A 258 -5.79 15.73 -5.64
C ARG A 258 -6.21 14.90 -4.42
N ALA A 259 -6.89 15.50 -3.47
CA ALA A 259 -7.44 14.86 -2.30
C ALA A 259 -8.94 15.10 -2.21
N GLN A 260 -9.67 14.07 -1.82
CA GLN A 260 -11.12 14.09 -1.63
C GLN A 260 -11.43 13.92 -0.14
N ARG A 261 -12.28 14.77 0.42
CA ARG A 261 -12.83 14.55 1.77
C ARG A 261 -13.70 13.29 1.75
N ILE A 262 -13.44 12.38 2.71
CA ILE A 262 -14.20 11.14 2.84
C ILE A 262 -14.94 11.05 4.17
N GLY A 263 -14.55 11.79 5.21
CA GLY A 263 -15.19 11.72 6.52
C GLY A 263 -14.47 12.53 7.59
N THR A 264 -14.67 12.11 8.83
CA THR A 264 -14.10 12.73 10.03
C THR A 264 -13.70 11.68 11.05
N VAL A 265 -12.75 12.03 11.91
CA VAL A 265 -12.40 11.27 13.12
C VAL A 265 -13.51 11.44 14.16
N ASP A 266 -13.88 10.36 14.82
CA ASP A 266 -14.94 10.34 15.86
C ASP A 266 -14.36 9.88 17.21
N GLU A 267 -14.87 10.44 18.30
CA GLU A 267 -14.54 10.01 19.66
C GLU A 267 -15.16 8.64 20.00
N ALA A 268 -16.26 8.27 19.33
CA ALA A 268 -16.84 6.95 19.46
C ALA A 268 -15.87 5.89 18.88
N LEU A 269 -15.66 4.81 19.63
CA LEU A 269 -14.78 3.70 19.21
C LEU A 269 -15.49 2.80 18.19
N VAL A 270 -15.92 3.39 17.07
CA VAL A 270 -16.67 2.73 16.00
C VAL A 270 -16.23 3.27 14.64
N LEU A 271 -15.96 2.38 13.71
CA LEU A 271 -15.81 2.71 12.29
C LEU A 271 -17.18 2.64 11.62
N THR A 272 -17.66 3.78 11.13
CA THR A 272 -18.94 3.90 10.41
C THR A 272 -18.69 4.19 8.94
N ILE A 273 -19.23 3.35 8.06
CA ILE A 273 -19.08 3.45 6.61
C ILE A 273 -20.46 3.39 5.95
N PRO A 274 -20.78 4.21 4.95
CA PRO A 274 -22.07 4.17 4.26
C PRO A 274 -22.40 2.77 3.71
N GLY A 275 -23.55 2.22 4.09
CA GLY A 275 -24.01 0.91 3.61
C GLY A 275 -23.37 -0.30 4.29
N VAL A 276 -22.57 -0.08 5.32
CA VAL A 276 -21.95 -1.13 6.16
C VAL A 276 -22.46 -0.96 7.59
N ASP A 277 -22.72 -2.06 8.28
CA ASP A 277 -23.06 -1.99 9.70
C ASP A 277 -21.87 -1.40 10.49
N PRO A 278 -22.12 -0.54 11.49
CA PRO A 278 -21.05 0.05 12.28
C PRO A 278 -20.19 -1.01 12.96
N ILE A 279 -18.85 -0.88 12.85
CA ILE A 279 -17.90 -1.88 13.34
C ILE A 279 -17.18 -1.30 14.57
N PRO A 280 -17.31 -1.91 15.77
CA PRO A 280 -16.53 -1.50 16.94
C PRO A 280 -15.02 -1.63 16.69
N VAL A 281 -14.24 -0.63 17.10
CA VAL A 281 -12.77 -0.66 16.96
C VAL A 281 -12.15 -1.83 17.73
N GLY A 282 -12.80 -2.27 18.81
CA GLY A 282 -12.40 -3.47 19.55
C GLY A 282 -12.47 -4.74 18.69
N ASP A 283 -13.54 -4.89 17.91
CA ASP A 283 -13.70 -6.06 17.01
C ASP A 283 -12.67 -6.03 15.88
N LEU A 284 -12.33 -4.84 15.36
CA LEU A 284 -11.25 -4.67 14.38
C LEU A 284 -9.90 -5.05 14.98
N ALA A 285 -9.62 -4.62 16.21
CA ALA A 285 -8.38 -4.95 16.91
C ALA A 285 -8.27 -6.45 17.22
N ASP A 286 -9.38 -7.09 17.61
CA ASP A 286 -9.42 -8.54 17.85
C ASP A 286 -9.17 -9.31 16.55
N ALA A 287 -9.76 -8.88 15.43
CA ALA A 287 -9.50 -9.47 14.12
C ALA A 287 -8.04 -9.28 13.68
N PHE A 288 -7.47 -8.08 13.85
CA PHE A 288 -6.08 -7.78 13.53
C PHE A 288 -5.08 -8.61 14.34
N ASN A 289 -5.37 -8.86 15.61
CA ASN A 289 -4.51 -9.65 16.51
C ASN A 289 -4.86 -11.14 16.54
N SER A 290 -5.85 -11.59 15.78
CA SER A 290 -6.23 -13.00 15.76
C SER A 290 -5.16 -13.83 15.03
N ASP A 291 -4.85 -15.03 15.59
CA ASP A 291 -4.01 -16.04 14.93
C ASP A 291 -4.77 -16.70 13.75
N ALA A 292 -5.54 -15.92 13.00
CA ALA A 292 -6.39 -16.39 11.89
C ALA A 292 -5.60 -17.11 10.77
N TYR A 293 -4.29 -17.04 10.80
CA TYR A 293 -3.39 -17.83 9.93
C TYR A 293 -3.39 -19.33 10.24
N ASP A 294 -3.98 -19.77 11.36
CA ASP A 294 -4.17 -21.21 11.68
C ASP A 294 -5.39 -21.83 10.98
N THR A 295 -6.21 -21.05 10.30
CA THR A 295 -7.24 -21.61 9.41
C THR A 295 -6.58 -21.87 8.06
N GLU A 296 -6.55 -23.14 7.67
CA GLU A 296 -6.05 -23.67 6.40
C GLU A 296 -6.31 -22.68 5.26
N VAL A 297 -5.26 -21.95 4.83
CA VAL A 297 -5.30 -21.26 3.53
C VAL A 297 -5.53 -22.37 2.51
N PRO A 298 -6.63 -22.36 1.75
CA PRO A 298 -6.84 -23.37 0.72
C PRO A 298 -5.60 -23.35 -0.17
N SER A 299 -4.96 -24.51 -0.31
CA SER A 299 -3.83 -24.65 -1.22
C SER A 299 -4.29 -24.17 -2.59
N ALA A 300 -3.82 -23.01 -3.02
CA ALA A 300 -4.10 -22.50 -4.34
C ALA A 300 -3.55 -23.54 -5.32
N GLU A 301 -4.42 -24.27 -6.01
CA GLU A 301 -4.03 -25.02 -7.18
C GLU A 301 -3.55 -24.00 -8.21
N VAL A 302 -2.24 -23.83 -8.30
CA VAL A 302 -1.62 -23.03 -9.36
C VAL A 302 -1.98 -23.72 -10.67
N PRO A 303 -2.68 -23.09 -11.61
CA PRO A 303 -2.98 -23.70 -12.90
C PRO A 303 -1.68 -24.11 -13.59
N ALA A 304 -1.64 -25.33 -14.11
CA ALA A 304 -0.48 -25.92 -14.77
C ALA A 304 -0.10 -25.20 -16.08
#